data_0a88a34918345afdc17ec0847d43b19f
#
_entry.id   0a88a34918345afdc17ec0847d43b19f
#
_cell.length_a   1.000
_cell.length_b   1.000
_cell.length_c   1.000
_cell.angle_alpha   90.00
_cell.angle_beta   90.00
_cell.angle_gamma   90.00
#
_symmetry.space_group_name_H-M   'P 1'
#
loop_
_entity.id
_entity.type
_entity.pdbx_description
1 polymer ?
#
loop_
_entity_poly.entity_id
_entity_poly.type
_entity_poly.pdbx_seq_one_letter_code
_entity_poly.pdbx_strand_id
1 'polypeptide(L)'
;MARVSNVGGQAVMEGVMMKSPTGVALAVRRADGTIATKYDGWTTKAKKGTFLGLPIVRGVVTFIETLSTGMNTLTESAKLAGEDIEEEPTKFEKWLSEKLGKSVESIVIGIAVILAVALSVGLFFLLPLGISSLIFGKAASVAGVWKSLTEGLVRLIIFIGYIAFCSSIKDVKRTFMYHGAEHKTIACYEAEEELTPENAAKHSRLHPRCGTNYLFLVMAVSILFFAAIGWNASFAVRLAMRIAFLPVVAGLSYEVLRLAARYDNWFTRIIRAPGMALQRITTKEPTADMLEVAIAAFNLAMDPNNKVENGAEEPAQSAE
;
A
#
# COMPACT_ATOMS: atom_id res chain seq x y z
N MET A 1 0.96 6.16 -29.73
CA MET A 1 1.57 5.55 -28.52
C MET A 1 0.60 5.85 -27.38
N ALA A 2 0.21 4.88 -26.58
CA ALA A 2 -0.70 5.14 -25.46
C ALA A 2 -0.09 6.20 -24.52
N ARG A 3 -0.91 7.13 -24.06
CA ARG A 3 -0.51 8.19 -23.15
C ARG A 3 -0.20 7.57 -21.79
N VAL A 4 1.04 7.60 -21.35
CA VAL A 4 1.43 7.08 -20.03
C VAL A 4 1.22 8.16 -18.99
N SER A 5 0.33 7.94 -18.03
CA SER A 5 0.15 8.90 -16.93
C SER A 5 1.32 8.82 -15.95
N ASN A 6 1.72 9.98 -15.42
CA ASN A 6 2.67 10.07 -14.30
C ASN A 6 1.95 10.10 -12.94
N VAL A 7 0.67 9.72 -12.93
CA VAL A 7 -0.16 9.64 -11.73
C VAL A 7 -0.22 8.20 -11.27
N GLY A 8 -0.06 7.98 -9.99
CA GLY A 8 -0.35 6.73 -9.30
C GLY A 8 -1.26 7.02 -8.12
N GLY A 9 -1.92 6.01 -7.58
CA GLY A 9 -2.84 6.24 -6.49
C GLY A 9 -2.80 5.20 -5.38
N GLN A 10 -3.70 5.39 -4.44
CA GLN A 10 -3.97 4.48 -3.33
C GLN A 10 -5.43 4.61 -2.95
N ALA A 11 -6.12 3.49 -2.82
CA ALA A 11 -7.43 3.48 -2.19
C ALA A 11 -7.31 3.82 -0.70
N VAL A 12 -8.22 4.62 -0.22
CA VAL A 12 -8.36 5.02 1.18
C VAL A 12 -9.79 4.75 1.65
N MET A 13 -10.11 5.11 2.88
CA MET A 13 -11.46 4.97 3.42
C MET A 13 -12.42 5.87 2.65
N GLU A 14 -13.48 5.26 2.08
CA GLU A 14 -14.50 5.90 1.25
C GLU A 14 -13.97 6.79 0.11
N GLY A 15 -12.74 6.52 -0.37
CA GLY A 15 -12.11 7.41 -1.33
C GLY A 15 -10.87 6.87 -2.04
N VAL A 16 -10.27 7.79 -2.80
CA VAL A 16 -9.04 7.56 -3.55
C VAL A 16 -8.09 8.73 -3.37
N MET A 17 -6.83 8.41 -3.09
CA MET A 17 -5.72 9.35 -3.19
C MET A 17 -5.03 9.16 -4.54
N MET A 18 -4.79 10.26 -5.26
CA MET A 18 -3.98 10.29 -6.48
C MET A 18 -2.73 11.13 -6.26
N LYS A 19 -1.59 10.60 -6.63
CA LYS A 19 -0.28 11.25 -6.48
C LYS A 19 0.27 11.59 -7.85
N SER A 20 0.52 12.87 -8.08
CA SER A 20 1.17 13.41 -9.27
C SER A 20 2.61 13.87 -8.95
N PRO A 21 3.42 14.28 -9.94
CA PRO A 21 4.75 14.85 -9.70
C PRO A 21 4.74 16.13 -8.86
N THR A 22 3.61 16.84 -8.79
CA THR A 22 3.47 18.16 -8.14
C THR A 22 2.72 18.11 -6.82
N GLY A 23 1.93 17.06 -6.57
CA GLY A 23 1.16 16.97 -5.35
C GLY A 23 0.40 15.67 -5.16
N VAL A 24 -0.35 15.65 -4.08
CA VAL A 24 -1.24 14.56 -3.66
C VAL A 24 -2.65 15.10 -3.59
N ALA A 25 -3.55 14.53 -4.36
CA ALA A 25 -4.98 14.83 -4.36
C ALA A 25 -5.73 13.71 -3.65
N LEU A 26 -6.61 14.05 -2.74
CA LEU A 26 -7.50 13.16 -2.02
C LEU A 26 -8.94 13.50 -2.36
N ALA A 27 -9.75 12.51 -2.70
CA ALA A 27 -11.20 12.64 -2.83
C ALA A 27 -11.89 11.53 -2.03
N VAL A 28 -12.89 11.90 -1.27
CA VAL A 28 -13.61 11.01 -0.34
C VAL A 28 -15.10 11.28 -0.44
N ARG A 29 -15.92 10.23 -0.46
CA ARG A 29 -17.38 10.31 -0.37
C ARG A 29 -17.79 10.44 1.09
N ARG A 30 -18.52 11.50 1.42
CA ARG A 30 -19.11 11.72 2.74
C ARG A 30 -20.40 10.91 2.91
N ALA A 31 -20.85 10.78 4.15
CA ALA A 31 -22.11 10.11 4.48
C ALA A 31 -23.35 10.79 3.86
N ASP A 32 -23.30 12.11 3.62
CA ASP A 32 -24.34 12.89 2.93
C ASP A 32 -24.34 12.71 1.39
N GLY A 33 -23.41 11.91 0.85
CA GLY A 33 -23.27 11.65 -0.58
C GLY A 33 -22.40 12.67 -1.32
N THR A 34 -21.95 13.75 -0.69
CA THR A 34 -21.05 14.74 -1.30
C THR A 34 -19.63 14.22 -1.43
N ILE A 35 -18.83 14.76 -2.36
CA ILE A 35 -17.42 14.43 -2.52
C ILE A 35 -16.58 15.55 -1.90
N ALA A 36 -15.86 15.24 -0.84
CA ALA A 36 -14.86 16.12 -0.27
C ALA A 36 -13.52 15.93 -0.98
N THR A 37 -12.85 17.02 -1.31
CA THR A 37 -11.55 16.98 -1.97
C THR A 37 -10.51 17.79 -1.20
N LYS A 38 -9.25 17.32 -1.22
CA LYS A 38 -8.10 18.00 -0.64
C LYS A 38 -6.89 17.84 -1.55
N TYR A 39 -6.10 18.89 -1.70
CA TYR A 39 -4.85 18.86 -2.44
C TYR A 39 -3.72 19.39 -1.57
N ASP A 40 -2.64 18.60 -1.47
CA ASP A 40 -1.41 18.98 -0.77
C ASP A 40 -0.24 18.95 -1.77
N GLY A 41 0.51 20.06 -1.85
CA GLY A 41 1.74 20.12 -2.66
C GLY A 41 2.77 19.12 -2.13
N TRP A 42 3.33 18.31 -3.03
CA TRP A 42 4.29 17.29 -2.63
C TRP A 42 5.41 17.14 -3.66
N THR A 43 6.63 16.93 -3.19
CA THR A 43 7.78 16.60 -4.06
C THR A 43 8.65 15.55 -3.38
N THR A 44 9.17 14.60 -4.16
CA THR A 44 10.06 13.57 -3.63
C THR A 44 11.41 14.15 -3.16
N LYS A 45 11.93 13.61 -2.06
CA LYS A 45 13.29 13.88 -1.56
C LYS A 45 14.35 13.12 -2.36
N ALA A 46 13.96 12.06 -3.10
CA ALA A 46 14.84 11.24 -3.93
C ALA A 46 15.17 11.92 -5.29
N LYS A 47 15.68 13.16 -5.25
CA LYS A 47 16.02 13.94 -6.46
C LYS A 47 17.27 13.38 -7.15
N LYS A 48 17.27 13.38 -8.49
CA LYS A 48 18.46 13.02 -9.28
C LYS A 48 19.64 13.93 -8.92
N GLY A 49 20.85 13.34 -8.83
CA GLY A 49 22.08 14.08 -8.49
C GLY A 49 22.30 14.27 -6.99
N THR A 50 21.40 13.82 -6.13
CA THR A 50 21.60 13.79 -4.67
C THR A 50 21.94 12.39 -4.18
N PHE A 51 22.51 12.26 -2.98
CA PHE A 51 22.73 10.96 -2.32
C PHE A 51 21.44 10.15 -2.21
N LEU A 52 20.32 10.80 -1.85
CA LEU A 52 19.00 10.16 -1.75
C LEU A 52 18.43 9.71 -3.11
N GLY A 53 18.97 10.21 -4.22
CA GLY A 53 18.62 9.82 -5.59
C GLY A 53 19.44 8.66 -6.16
N LEU A 54 20.43 8.13 -5.42
CA LEU A 54 21.24 7.00 -5.86
C LEU A 54 20.39 5.71 -5.98
N PRO A 55 20.72 4.80 -6.91
CA PRO A 55 20.08 3.48 -6.97
C PRO A 55 20.05 2.80 -5.61
N ILE A 56 19.01 2.02 -5.34
CA ILE A 56 18.71 1.38 -4.06
C ILE A 56 18.30 2.40 -2.98
N VAL A 57 19.12 3.46 -2.71
CA VAL A 57 18.80 4.49 -1.70
C VAL A 57 17.48 5.19 -2.04
N ARG A 58 17.29 5.59 -3.30
CA ARG A 58 16.02 6.20 -3.75
C ARG A 58 14.82 5.27 -3.57
N GLY A 59 15.02 3.96 -3.70
CA GLY A 59 13.96 2.97 -3.46
C GLY A 59 13.53 2.95 -2.01
N VAL A 60 14.48 3.01 -1.07
CA VAL A 60 14.21 3.12 0.37
C VAL A 60 13.49 4.43 0.69
N VAL A 61 13.99 5.54 0.15
CA VAL A 61 13.37 6.86 0.37
C VAL A 61 11.94 6.88 -0.17
N THR A 62 11.73 6.43 -1.40
CA THR A 62 10.39 6.37 -2.01
C THR A 62 9.45 5.46 -1.22
N PHE A 63 9.94 4.34 -0.68
CA PHE A 63 9.15 3.44 0.15
C PHE A 63 8.70 4.14 1.44
N ILE A 64 9.61 4.81 2.15
CA ILE A 64 9.29 5.57 3.37
C ILE A 64 8.30 6.71 3.06
N GLU A 65 8.54 7.45 1.97
CA GLU A 65 7.63 8.51 1.52
C GLU A 65 6.23 7.97 1.21
N THR A 66 6.14 6.83 0.54
CA THR A 66 4.85 6.20 0.20
C THR A 66 4.12 5.73 1.44
N LEU A 67 4.81 5.10 2.40
CA LEU A 67 4.21 4.71 3.67
C LEU A 67 3.71 5.91 4.45
N SER A 68 4.53 6.96 4.59
CA SER A 68 4.17 8.17 5.33
C SER A 68 2.98 8.89 4.69
N THR A 69 3.02 9.09 3.36
CA THR A 69 1.91 9.70 2.62
C THR A 69 0.64 8.85 2.73
N GLY A 70 0.77 7.53 2.56
CA GLY A 70 -0.35 6.61 2.63
C GLY A 70 -1.02 6.58 4.00
N MET A 71 -0.25 6.58 5.08
CA MET A 71 -0.80 6.66 6.45
C MET A 71 -1.50 8.00 6.71
N ASN A 72 -0.88 9.11 6.29
CA ASN A 72 -1.48 10.43 6.47
C ASN A 72 -2.80 10.57 5.69
N THR A 73 -2.82 10.11 4.42
CA THR A 73 -4.04 10.19 3.60
C THR A 73 -5.13 9.23 4.09
N LEU A 74 -4.76 8.07 4.66
CA LEU A 74 -5.73 7.16 5.27
C LEU A 74 -6.40 7.80 6.50
N THR A 75 -5.62 8.42 7.38
CA THR A 75 -6.14 9.15 8.54
C THR A 75 -7.00 10.33 8.12
N GLU A 76 -6.57 11.08 7.11
CA GLU A 76 -7.29 12.24 6.59
C GLU A 76 -8.60 11.83 5.91
N SER A 77 -8.60 10.68 5.20
CA SER A 77 -9.81 10.16 4.57
C SER A 77 -10.90 9.81 5.57
N ALA A 78 -10.53 9.22 6.71
CA ALA A 78 -11.47 8.91 7.78
C ALA A 78 -12.16 10.17 8.32
N LYS A 79 -11.36 11.24 8.57
CA LYS A 79 -11.91 12.53 9.01
C LYS A 79 -12.84 13.16 7.96
N LEU A 80 -12.44 13.14 6.67
CA LEU A 80 -13.23 13.72 5.58
C LEU A 80 -14.51 12.92 5.31
N ALA A 81 -14.51 11.60 5.53
CA ALA A 81 -15.69 10.77 5.39
C ALA A 81 -16.78 11.11 6.43
N GLY A 82 -16.42 11.86 7.47
CA GLY A 82 -17.32 12.14 8.60
C GLY A 82 -17.46 10.93 9.53
N GLU A 83 -16.58 9.96 9.42
CA GLU A 83 -16.36 8.98 10.44
C GLU A 83 -15.55 9.67 11.57
N ASP A 84 -16.22 10.59 12.28
CA ASP A 84 -15.81 10.87 13.63
C ASP A 84 -15.87 9.54 14.35
N ILE A 85 -14.71 8.97 14.63
CA ILE A 85 -14.55 7.74 15.41
C ILE A 85 -14.89 8.13 16.87
N GLU A 86 -16.11 8.62 17.09
CA GLU A 86 -16.80 8.53 18.36
C GLU A 86 -17.39 7.12 18.46
N GLU A 87 -16.54 6.11 18.31
CA GLU A 87 -16.88 4.81 18.87
C GLU A 87 -17.07 5.04 20.36
N GLU A 88 -18.28 4.77 20.86
CA GLU A 88 -18.49 4.77 22.31
C GLU A 88 -17.37 3.93 22.94
N PRO A 89 -16.55 4.52 23.83
CA PRO A 89 -15.40 3.82 24.36
C PRO A 89 -15.85 2.51 24.98
N THR A 90 -15.18 1.43 24.60
CA THR A 90 -15.46 0.08 25.08
C THR A 90 -15.42 0.06 26.63
N LYS A 91 -16.06 -0.92 27.25
CA LYS A 91 -16.02 -1.08 28.72
C LYS A 91 -14.60 -1.13 29.26
N PHE A 92 -13.65 -1.66 28.47
CA PHE A 92 -12.23 -1.69 28.80
C PHE A 92 -11.59 -0.30 28.72
N GLU A 93 -11.89 0.48 27.70
CA GLU A 93 -11.42 1.85 27.53
C GLU A 93 -11.99 2.78 28.60
N LYS A 94 -13.28 2.65 28.95
CA LYS A 94 -13.91 3.38 30.09
C LYS A 94 -13.19 3.06 31.40
N TRP A 95 -12.96 1.77 31.69
CA TRP A 95 -12.25 1.33 32.89
C TRP A 95 -10.80 1.85 32.93
N LEU A 96 -10.13 1.87 31.78
CA LEU A 96 -8.76 2.34 31.62
C LEU A 96 -8.69 3.87 31.77
N SER A 97 -9.68 4.62 31.22
CA SER A 97 -9.77 6.07 31.31
C SER A 97 -10.02 6.57 32.73
N GLU A 98 -10.80 5.83 33.52
CA GLU A 98 -11.01 6.13 34.93
C GLU A 98 -9.74 5.99 35.78
N LYS A 99 -8.84 5.07 35.39
CA LYS A 99 -7.58 4.81 36.12
C LYS A 99 -6.39 5.67 35.70
N LEU A 100 -6.28 6.04 34.42
CA LEU A 100 -5.06 6.63 33.80
C LEU A 100 -5.25 8.06 33.26
N GLY A 101 -6.47 8.61 33.29
CA GLY A 101 -6.76 9.97 32.82
C GLY A 101 -6.78 10.12 31.31
N LYS A 102 -6.74 11.36 30.79
CA LYS A 102 -6.89 11.70 29.35
C LYS A 102 -5.83 11.11 28.39
N SER A 103 -4.79 10.43 28.89
CA SER A 103 -3.76 9.78 28.08
C SER A 103 -4.13 8.37 27.60
N VAL A 104 -5.32 7.89 27.91
CA VAL A 104 -5.73 6.48 27.69
C VAL A 104 -5.82 6.13 26.22
N GLU A 105 -6.40 7.00 25.40
CA GLU A 105 -6.52 6.78 23.96
C GLU A 105 -5.14 6.52 23.32
N SER A 106 -4.15 7.35 23.65
CA SER A 106 -2.77 7.18 23.15
C SER A 106 -2.15 5.85 23.64
N ILE A 107 -2.47 5.42 24.87
CA ILE A 107 -1.97 4.15 25.44
C ILE A 107 -2.62 2.96 24.73
N VAL A 108 -3.93 3.00 24.51
CA VAL A 108 -4.67 1.95 23.80
C VAL A 108 -4.17 1.81 22.38
N ILE A 109 -4.03 2.91 21.66
CA ILE A 109 -3.44 2.93 20.31
C ILE A 109 -2.01 2.37 20.35
N GLY A 110 -1.19 2.79 21.30
CA GLY A 110 0.18 2.28 21.46
C GLY A 110 0.22 0.76 21.67
N ILE A 111 -0.63 0.23 22.55
CA ILE A 111 -0.76 -1.22 22.77
C ILE A 111 -1.24 -1.94 21.51
N ALA A 112 -2.25 -1.41 20.81
CA ALA A 112 -2.76 -1.98 19.57
C ALA A 112 -1.67 -2.06 18.49
N VAL A 113 -0.87 -1.00 18.34
CA VAL A 113 0.27 -0.97 17.40
C VAL A 113 1.32 -2.01 17.79
N ILE A 114 1.69 -2.12 19.06
CA ILE A 114 2.65 -3.13 19.53
C ILE A 114 2.13 -4.54 19.24
N LEU A 115 0.87 -4.82 19.53
CA LEU A 115 0.25 -6.12 19.26
C LEU A 115 0.18 -6.42 17.76
N ALA A 116 -0.16 -5.44 16.93
CA ALA A 116 -0.18 -5.58 15.47
C ALA A 116 1.22 -5.88 14.91
N VAL A 117 2.26 -5.18 15.40
CA VAL A 117 3.65 -5.43 15.02
C VAL A 117 4.10 -6.82 15.48
N ALA A 118 3.81 -7.20 16.73
CA ALA A 118 4.15 -8.52 17.26
C ALA A 118 3.46 -9.65 16.47
N LEU A 119 2.17 -9.49 16.13
CA LEU A 119 1.44 -10.43 15.29
C LEU A 119 2.05 -10.53 13.89
N SER A 120 2.39 -9.39 13.28
CA SER A 120 3.03 -9.35 11.97
C SER A 120 4.39 -10.07 11.96
N VAL A 121 5.21 -9.81 12.96
CA VAL A 121 6.50 -10.52 13.13
C VAL A 121 6.26 -12.01 13.36
N GLY A 122 5.29 -12.37 14.20
CA GLY A 122 4.90 -13.76 14.44
C GLY A 122 4.50 -14.47 13.15
N LEU A 123 3.58 -13.87 12.40
CA LEU A 123 2.98 -14.48 11.22
C LEU A 123 3.97 -14.54 10.03
N PHE A 124 4.72 -13.47 9.77
CA PHE A 124 5.54 -13.35 8.56
C PHE A 124 7.02 -13.68 8.74
N PHE A 125 7.50 -13.78 9.98
CA PHE A 125 8.90 -14.13 10.26
C PHE A 125 9.00 -15.40 11.09
N LEU A 126 8.35 -15.48 12.26
CA LEU A 126 8.52 -16.59 13.18
C LEU A 126 7.86 -17.87 12.66
N LEU A 127 6.64 -17.78 12.15
CA LEU A 127 5.89 -18.95 11.67
C LEU A 127 6.57 -19.63 10.46
N PRO A 128 6.98 -18.93 9.38
CA PRO A 128 7.72 -19.55 8.27
C PRO A 128 9.04 -20.18 8.72
N LEU A 129 9.76 -19.52 9.61
CA LEU A 129 11.01 -20.01 10.15
C LEU A 129 10.81 -21.25 11.02
N GLY A 130 9.75 -21.27 11.84
CA GLY A 130 9.36 -22.42 12.65
C GLY A 130 8.99 -23.63 11.78
N ILE A 131 8.13 -23.43 10.77
CA ILE A 131 7.73 -24.50 9.83
C ILE A 131 8.95 -25.07 9.09
N SER A 132 9.83 -24.20 8.56
CA SER A 132 11.06 -24.66 7.91
C SER A 132 11.95 -25.44 8.87
N SER A 133 12.04 -25.02 10.13
CA SER A 133 12.81 -25.71 11.16
C SER A 133 12.21 -27.08 11.53
N LEU A 134 10.89 -27.22 11.50
CA LEU A 134 10.20 -28.50 11.72
C LEU A 134 10.43 -29.47 10.55
N ILE A 135 10.35 -28.97 9.29
CA ILE A 135 10.52 -29.79 8.09
C ILE A 135 11.95 -30.32 7.98
N PHE A 136 12.94 -29.48 8.17
CA PHE A 136 14.34 -29.83 7.95
C PHE A 136 15.07 -30.22 9.25
N GLY A 137 14.48 -29.96 10.40
CA GLY A 137 15.05 -30.30 11.71
C GLY A 137 16.49 -29.77 11.88
N LYS A 138 17.33 -30.56 12.54
CA LYS A 138 18.79 -30.34 12.69
C LYS A 138 19.60 -30.92 11.52
N ALA A 139 18.95 -31.29 10.40
CA ALA A 139 19.65 -31.90 9.27
C ALA A 139 20.71 -30.93 8.71
N ALA A 140 21.95 -31.13 9.10
CA ALA A 140 23.10 -30.37 8.62
C ALA A 140 23.37 -30.60 7.13
N SER A 141 22.83 -31.68 6.56
CA SER A 141 23.04 -32.10 5.17
C SER A 141 22.22 -31.30 4.15
N VAL A 142 21.18 -30.59 4.58
CA VAL A 142 20.36 -29.79 3.66
C VAL A 142 20.99 -28.42 3.47
N ALA A 143 21.35 -28.11 2.22
CA ALA A 143 21.88 -26.78 1.87
C ALA A 143 20.97 -25.66 2.38
N GLY A 144 21.57 -24.62 2.96
CA GLY A 144 20.84 -23.46 3.52
C GLY A 144 19.89 -22.79 2.52
N VAL A 145 20.18 -22.91 1.23
CA VAL A 145 19.33 -22.46 0.11
C VAL A 145 17.93 -23.08 0.18
N TRP A 146 17.82 -24.41 0.36
CA TRP A 146 16.51 -25.08 0.42
C TRP A 146 15.70 -24.66 1.64
N LYS A 147 16.36 -24.44 2.78
CA LYS A 147 15.70 -23.90 3.98
C LYS A 147 15.14 -22.50 3.72
N SER A 148 15.93 -21.64 3.10
CA SER A 148 15.51 -20.27 2.76
C SER A 148 14.39 -20.23 1.72
N LEU A 149 14.45 -21.10 0.71
CA LEU A 149 13.38 -21.20 -0.29
C LEU A 149 12.06 -21.69 0.34
N THR A 150 12.13 -22.69 1.22
CA THR A 150 10.94 -23.19 1.95
C THR A 150 10.34 -22.10 2.85
N GLU A 151 11.17 -21.39 3.62
CA GLU A 151 10.72 -20.28 4.43
C GLU A 151 10.05 -19.18 3.59
N GLY A 152 10.64 -18.87 2.42
CA GLY A 152 10.09 -17.90 1.48
C GLY A 152 8.76 -18.34 0.89
N LEU A 153 8.65 -19.60 0.48
CA LEU A 153 7.41 -20.16 -0.06
C LEU A 153 6.29 -20.19 0.99
N VAL A 154 6.60 -20.62 2.21
CA VAL A 154 5.64 -20.61 3.33
C VAL A 154 5.16 -19.19 3.60
N ARG A 155 6.08 -18.20 3.64
CA ARG A 155 5.73 -16.80 3.80
C ARG A 155 4.81 -16.29 2.70
N LEU A 156 5.08 -16.66 1.45
CA LEU A 156 4.24 -16.29 0.31
C LEU A 156 2.83 -16.87 0.43
N ILE A 157 2.70 -18.13 0.83
CA ILE A 157 1.40 -18.79 1.05
C ILE A 157 0.64 -18.09 2.18
N ILE A 158 1.30 -17.81 3.31
CA ILE A 158 0.70 -17.08 4.44
C ILE A 158 0.24 -15.70 3.99
N PHE A 159 1.05 -14.97 3.23
CA PHE A 159 0.71 -13.64 2.73
C PHE A 159 -0.51 -13.66 1.81
N ILE A 160 -0.54 -14.58 0.83
CA ILE A 160 -1.70 -14.70 -0.07
C ILE A 160 -2.96 -15.08 0.72
N GLY A 161 -2.84 -16.03 1.65
CA GLY A 161 -3.94 -16.42 2.54
C GLY A 161 -4.44 -15.28 3.41
N TYR A 162 -3.53 -14.49 3.98
CA TYR A 162 -3.85 -13.28 4.76
C TYR A 162 -4.61 -12.24 3.92
N ILE A 163 -4.11 -11.91 2.73
CA ILE A 163 -4.78 -10.96 1.84
C ILE A 163 -6.16 -11.48 1.40
N ALA A 164 -6.27 -12.77 1.09
CA ALA A 164 -7.55 -13.39 0.74
C ALA A 164 -8.54 -13.34 1.90
N PHE A 165 -8.08 -13.60 3.12
CA PHE A 165 -8.89 -13.45 4.35
C PHE A 165 -9.32 -11.99 4.54
N CYS A 166 -8.40 -11.03 4.48
CA CYS A 166 -8.73 -9.60 4.59
C CYS A 166 -9.74 -9.15 3.53
N SER A 167 -9.64 -9.67 2.29
CA SER A 167 -10.56 -9.33 1.21
C SER A 167 -12.01 -9.77 1.46
N SER A 168 -12.23 -10.63 2.47
CA SER A 168 -13.56 -11.09 2.90
C SER A 168 -14.21 -10.16 3.92
N ILE A 169 -13.42 -9.29 4.56
CA ILE A 169 -13.90 -8.28 5.51
C ILE A 169 -14.61 -7.18 4.72
N LYS A 170 -15.81 -6.78 5.15
CA LYS A 170 -16.69 -5.86 4.41
C LYS A 170 -16.00 -4.53 4.06
N ASP A 171 -15.34 -3.90 5.03
CA ASP A 171 -14.71 -2.58 4.87
C ASP A 171 -13.46 -2.66 4.00
N VAL A 172 -12.65 -3.72 4.17
CA VAL A 172 -11.50 -3.98 3.30
C VAL A 172 -11.93 -4.26 1.87
N LYS A 173 -13.02 -5.04 1.68
CA LYS A 173 -13.60 -5.29 0.35
C LYS A 173 -14.03 -3.97 -0.31
N ARG A 174 -14.63 -3.04 0.46
CA ARG A 174 -15.05 -1.74 -0.03
C ARG A 174 -13.84 -0.89 -0.46
N THR A 175 -12.78 -0.86 0.35
CA THR A 175 -11.50 -0.25 -0.03
C THR A 175 -10.91 -0.87 -1.30
N PHE A 176 -11.03 -2.19 -1.49
CA PHE A 176 -10.58 -2.86 -2.72
C PHE A 176 -11.45 -2.53 -3.94
N MET A 177 -12.70 -2.09 -3.75
CA MET A 177 -13.52 -1.53 -4.83
C MET A 177 -13.02 -0.14 -5.25
N TYR A 178 -12.67 0.73 -4.30
CA TYR A 178 -12.02 2.01 -4.59
C TYR A 178 -10.67 1.84 -5.29
N HIS A 179 -9.90 0.79 -4.93
CA HIS A 179 -8.67 0.44 -5.65
C HIS A 179 -8.95 0.02 -7.11
N GLY A 180 -10.06 -0.69 -7.35
CA GLY A 180 -10.53 -0.96 -8.70
C GLY A 180 -10.93 0.31 -9.45
N ALA A 181 -11.58 1.27 -8.77
CA ALA A 181 -11.95 2.55 -9.35
C ALA A 181 -10.72 3.39 -9.75
N GLU A 182 -9.70 3.44 -8.89
CA GLU A 182 -8.41 4.06 -9.20
C GLU A 182 -7.84 3.52 -10.53
N HIS A 183 -7.69 2.19 -10.64
CA HIS A 183 -7.10 1.55 -11.81
C HIS A 183 -7.90 1.81 -13.09
N LYS A 184 -9.23 1.70 -13.02
CA LYS A 184 -10.11 1.94 -14.16
C LYS A 184 -10.04 3.40 -14.62
N THR A 185 -9.98 4.37 -13.70
CA THR A 185 -9.83 5.79 -14.00
C THR A 185 -8.49 6.07 -14.71
N ILE A 186 -7.37 5.54 -14.19
CA ILE A 186 -6.07 5.69 -14.82
C ILE A 186 -6.06 5.05 -16.21
N ALA A 187 -6.63 3.86 -16.36
CA ALA A 187 -6.68 3.15 -17.64
C ALA A 187 -7.54 3.88 -18.68
N CYS A 188 -8.66 4.49 -18.29
CA CYS A 188 -9.51 5.32 -19.14
C CYS A 188 -8.73 6.55 -19.66
N TYR A 189 -8.02 7.26 -18.79
CA TYR A 189 -7.17 8.38 -19.17
C TYR A 189 -6.05 7.98 -20.14
N GLU A 190 -5.42 6.82 -19.93
CA GLU A 190 -4.34 6.32 -20.78
C GLU A 190 -4.84 5.84 -22.14
N ALA A 191 -6.12 5.47 -22.22
CA ALA A 191 -6.81 5.18 -23.48
C ALA A 191 -7.22 6.45 -24.24
N GLU A 192 -6.97 7.64 -23.68
CA GLU A 192 -7.35 8.94 -24.24
C GLU A 192 -8.88 9.11 -24.38
N GLU A 193 -9.65 8.40 -23.55
CA GLU A 193 -11.10 8.54 -23.47
C GLU A 193 -11.49 9.61 -22.46
N GLU A 194 -12.70 10.18 -22.65
CA GLU A 194 -13.26 11.14 -21.70
C GLU A 194 -13.46 10.47 -20.33
N LEU A 195 -13.03 11.13 -19.26
CA LEU A 195 -13.13 10.63 -17.89
C LEU A 195 -14.57 10.77 -17.38
N THR A 196 -15.41 9.81 -17.73
CA THR A 196 -16.75 9.62 -17.18
C THR A 196 -16.84 8.26 -16.48
N PRO A 197 -17.75 8.07 -15.50
CA PRO A 197 -17.95 6.79 -14.85
C PRO A 197 -18.25 5.65 -15.85
N GLU A 198 -19.02 5.95 -16.90
CA GLU A 198 -19.42 5.00 -17.94
C GLU A 198 -18.23 4.53 -18.79
N ASN A 199 -17.31 5.43 -19.14
CA ASN A 199 -16.11 5.11 -19.89
C ASN A 199 -15.12 4.38 -18.98
N ALA A 200 -14.84 4.90 -17.79
CA ALA A 200 -13.95 4.25 -16.83
C ALA A 200 -14.40 2.83 -16.48
N ALA A 201 -15.72 2.58 -16.37
CA ALA A 201 -16.26 1.25 -16.08
C ALA A 201 -15.89 0.18 -17.11
N LYS A 202 -15.64 0.56 -18.37
CA LYS A 202 -15.28 -0.37 -19.46
C LYS A 202 -13.86 -0.90 -19.35
N HIS A 203 -12.98 -0.21 -18.61
CA HIS A 203 -11.57 -0.55 -18.48
C HIS A 203 -11.31 -1.63 -17.43
N SER A 204 -10.11 -2.24 -17.52
CA SER A 204 -9.67 -3.26 -16.57
C SER A 204 -9.32 -2.66 -15.22
N ARG A 205 -9.74 -3.33 -14.14
CA ARG A 205 -9.28 -3.05 -12.77
C ARG A 205 -7.87 -3.57 -12.48
N LEU A 206 -7.21 -4.25 -13.42
CA LEU A 206 -5.85 -4.73 -13.27
C LEU A 206 -4.90 -3.76 -13.99
N HIS A 207 -3.91 -3.23 -13.24
CA HIS A 207 -3.00 -2.23 -13.76
C HIS A 207 -1.52 -2.62 -13.51
N PRO A 208 -0.65 -2.63 -14.54
CA PRO A 208 0.73 -3.16 -14.42
C PRO A 208 1.65 -2.32 -13.54
N ARG A 209 1.33 -1.05 -13.27
CA ARG A 209 2.15 -0.12 -12.47
C ARG A 209 1.67 0.07 -11.03
N CYS A 210 0.75 -0.78 -10.57
CA CYS A 210 0.22 -0.71 -9.21
C CYS A 210 1.29 -1.06 -8.15
N GLY A 211 1.20 -0.39 -7.00
CA GLY A 211 2.04 -0.65 -5.84
C GLY A 211 1.92 -2.09 -5.27
N THR A 212 0.83 -2.80 -5.55
CA THR A 212 0.67 -4.21 -5.17
C THR A 212 1.73 -5.11 -5.84
N ASN A 213 2.15 -4.76 -7.07
CA ASN A 213 3.26 -5.46 -7.74
C ASN A 213 4.58 -5.30 -6.99
N TYR A 214 4.79 -4.15 -6.32
CA TYR A 214 5.96 -3.92 -5.50
C TYR A 214 5.99 -4.84 -4.28
N LEU A 215 4.86 -5.05 -3.60
CA LEU A 215 4.80 -5.97 -2.45
C LEU A 215 5.20 -7.39 -2.85
N PHE A 216 4.69 -7.88 -3.97
CA PHE A 216 5.08 -9.19 -4.50
C PHE A 216 6.59 -9.24 -4.83
N LEU A 217 7.11 -8.19 -5.48
CA LEU A 217 8.54 -8.11 -5.81
C LEU A 217 9.44 -8.09 -4.58
N VAL A 218 9.06 -7.36 -3.53
CA VAL A 218 9.80 -7.37 -2.25
C VAL A 218 9.88 -8.80 -1.68
N MET A 219 8.79 -9.56 -1.76
CA MET A 219 8.79 -10.95 -1.30
C MET A 219 9.67 -11.83 -2.18
N ALA A 220 9.53 -11.77 -3.51
CA ALA A 220 10.33 -12.55 -4.44
C ALA A 220 11.83 -12.24 -4.33
N VAL A 221 12.18 -10.97 -4.31
CA VAL A 221 13.57 -10.50 -4.13
C VAL A 221 14.12 -10.93 -2.77
N SER A 222 13.32 -10.84 -1.70
CA SER A 222 13.75 -11.29 -0.36
C SER A 222 14.06 -12.79 -0.33
N ILE A 223 13.24 -13.61 -0.98
CA ILE A 223 13.45 -15.06 -1.08
C ILE A 223 14.79 -15.35 -1.77
N LEU A 224 15.01 -14.75 -2.95
CA LEU A 224 16.24 -14.94 -3.73
C LEU A 224 17.46 -14.39 -2.99
N PHE A 225 17.36 -13.19 -2.43
CA PHE A 225 18.45 -12.55 -1.68
C PHE A 225 18.89 -13.39 -0.50
N PHE A 226 17.95 -13.86 0.34
CA PHE A 226 18.27 -14.67 1.49
C PHE A 226 18.63 -16.12 1.14
N ALA A 227 18.18 -16.65 0.02
CA ALA A 227 18.66 -17.93 -0.49
C ALA A 227 20.12 -17.87 -0.91
N ALA A 228 20.57 -16.76 -1.52
CA ALA A 228 21.94 -16.57 -1.99
C ALA A 228 22.97 -16.39 -0.85
N ILE A 229 22.55 -15.83 0.29
CA ILE A 229 23.47 -15.59 1.43
C ILE A 229 23.87 -16.88 2.14
N GLY A 230 23.07 -17.95 2.08
CA GLY A 230 23.36 -19.30 2.61
C GLY A 230 23.53 -19.34 4.16
N TRP A 231 22.77 -20.16 4.88
CA TRP A 231 22.64 -20.02 6.32
C TRP A 231 23.06 -21.20 7.16
N ASN A 232 24.17 -21.06 7.84
CA ASN A 232 24.50 -21.88 9.02
C ASN A 232 24.45 -21.06 10.33
N ALA A 233 23.61 -20.01 10.40
CA ALA A 233 23.53 -19.12 11.54
C ALA A 233 22.38 -19.51 12.49
N SER A 234 22.51 -19.11 13.77
CA SER A 234 21.46 -19.28 14.77
C SER A 234 20.17 -18.53 14.37
N PHE A 235 19.05 -18.93 14.97
CA PHE A 235 17.74 -18.29 14.75
C PHE A 235 17.79 -16.77 14.95
N ALA A 236 18.38 -16.31 16.06
CA ALA A 236 18.46 -14.89 16.40
C ALA A 236 19.26 -14.08 15.35
N VAL A 237 20.39 -14.65 14.89
CA VAL A 237 21.22 -14.01 13.85
C VAL A 237 20.45 -13.93 12.52
N ARG A 238 19.72 -14.98 12.14
CA ARG A 238 18.90 -14.96 10.91
C ARG A 238 17.81 -13.91 10.98
N LEU A 239 17.13 -13.75 12.10
CA LEU A 239 16.11 -12.72 12.31
C LEU A 239 16.74 -11.32 12.23
N ALA A 240 17.84 -11.09 12.95
CA ALA A 240 18.56 -9.82 12.95
C ALA A 240 19.02 -9.42 11.53
N MET A 241 19.57 -10.35 10.77
CA MET A 241 20.00 -10.11 9.39
C MET A 241 18.83 -9.77 8.46
N ARG A 242 17.67 -10.42 8.62
CA ARG A 242 16.48 -10.11 7.83
C ARG A 242 15.99 -8.68 8.08
N ILE A 243 16.00 -8.25 9.33
CA ILE A 243 15.64 -6.86 9.68
C ILE A 243 16.69 -5.90 9.13
N ALA A 244 17.98 -6.18 9.31
CA ALA A 244 19.06 -5.31 8.86
C ALA A 244 19.10 -5.14 7.32
N PHE A 245 18.78 -6.20 6.56
CA PHE A 245 18.78 -6.14 5.09
C PHE A 245 17.43 -5.74 4.49
N LEU A 246 16.38 -5.50 5.30
CA LEU A 246 15.08 -5.05 4.80
C LEU A 246 15.19 -3.81 3.89
N PRO A 247 15.94 -2.74 4.25
CA PRO A 247 16.11 -1.59 3.37
C PRO A 247 16.76 -1.93 2.03
N VAL A 248 17.76 -2.82 2.03
CA VAL A 248 18.43 -3.25 0.79
C VAL A 248 17.48 -4.02 -0.11
N VAL A 249 16.71 -4.94 0.43
CA VAL A 249 15.69 -5.70 -0.30
C VAL A 249 14.62 -4.77 -0.87
N ALA A 250 14.14 -3.82 -0.07
CA ALA A 250 13.14 -2.83 -0.51
C ALA A 250 13.70 -1.97 -1.66
N GLY A 251 14.91 -1.46 -1.52
CA GLY A 251 15.57 -0.66 -2.55
C GLY A 251 15.81 -1.44 -3.84
N LEU A 252 16.29 -2.67 -3.75
CA LEU A 252 16.52 -3.55 -4.90
C LEU A 252 15.20 -3.88 -5.61
N SER A 253 14.15 -4.19 -4.85
CA SER A 253 12.81 -4.46 -5.39
C SER A 253 12.24 -3.26 -6.15
N TYR A 254 12.48 -2.05 -5.65
CA TYR A 254 12.10 -0.81 -6.33
C TYR A 254 12.82 -0.65 -7.69
N GLU A 255 14.13 -0.95 -7.74
CA GLU A 255 14.87 -0.89 -9.01
C GLU A 255 14.35 -1.93 -10.02
N VAL A 256 14.04 -3.15 -9.56
CA VAL A 256 13.43 -4.18 -10.41
C VAL A 256 12.06 -3.75 -10.93
N LEU A 257 11.20 -3.19 -10.04
CA LEU A 257 9.90 -2.67 -10.45
C LEU A 257 10.02 -1.56 -11.50
N ARG A 258 10.94 -0.62 -11.28
CA ARG A 258 11.20 0.49 -12.18
C ARG A 258 11.71 0.02 -13.53
N LEU A 259 12.60 -0.98 -13.55
CA LEU A 259 13.08 -1.60 -14.77
C LEU A 259 11.94 -2.31 -15.51
N ALA A 260 11.13 -3.08 -14.79
CA ALA A 260 9.97 -3.76 -15.34
C ALA A 260 8.91 -2.80 -15.89
N ALA A 261 8.75 -1.61 -15.30
CA ALA A 261 7.85 -0.57 -15.80
C ALA A 261 8.37 0.14 -17.04
N ARG A 262 9.71 0.20 -17.23
CA ARG A 262 10.33 0.89 -18.36
C ARG A 262 10.30 0.09 -19.66
N TYR A 263 10.37 -1.22 -19.57
CA TYR A 263 10.43 -2.11 -20.74
C TYR A 263 9.17 -2.98 -20.81
N ASP A 264 8.63 -3.15 -22.01
CA ASP A 264 7.53 -4.08 -22.27
C ASP A 264 8.01 -5.22 -23.19
N ASN A 265 8.56 -6.26 -22.55
CA ASN A 265 9.01 -7.47 -23.22
C ASN A 265 8.51 -8.70 -22.46
N TRP A 266 8.72 -9.90 -23.01
CA TRP A 266 8.27 -11.15 -22.41
C TRP A 266 8.81 -11.35 -20.98
N PHE A 267 10.04 -10.94 -20.71
CA PHE A 267 10.68 -11.07 -19.41
C PHE A 267 10.04 -10.16 -18.35
N THR A 268 9.79 -8.90 -18.69
CA THR A 268 9.11 -7.96 -17.77
C THR A 268 7.64 -8.33 -17.55
N ARG A 269 6.99 -8.96 -18.54
CA ARG A 269 5.64 -9.52 -18.38
C ARG A 269 5.61 -10.66 -17.37
N ILE A 270 6.60 -11.58 -17.40
CA ILE A 270 6.74 -12.63 -16.38
C ILE A 270 6.94 -12.05 -14.99
N ILE A 271 7.80 -11.04 -14.84
CA ILE A 271 8.03 -10.38 -13.54
C ILE A 271 6.75 -9.73 -12.99
N ARG A 272 5.93 -9.12 -13.85
CA ARG A 272 4.68 -8.45 -13.45
C ARG A 272 3.51 -9.41 -13.24
N ALA A 273 3.51 -10.56 -13.90
CA ALA A 273 2.37 -11.49 -13.91
C ALA A 273 1.89 -11.92 -12.51
N PRO A 274 2.76 -12.29 -11.56
CA PRO A 274 2.30 -12.68 -10.21
C PRO A 274 1.66 -11.53 -9.44
N GLY A 275 2.22 -10.32 -9.55
CA GLY A 275 1.63 -9.13 -8.95
C GLY A 275 0.28 -8.79 -9.57
N MET A 276 0.13 -8.92 -10.89
CA MET A 276 -1.16 -8.79 -11.58
C MET A 276 -2.18 -9.86 -11.11
N ALA A 277 -1.72 -11.09 -10.86
CA ALA A 277 -2.56 -12.14 -10.29
C ALA A 277 -3.05 -11.78 -8.87
N LEU A 278 -2.17 -11.20 -8.03
CA LEU A 278 -2.52 -10.73 -6.69
C LEU A 278 -3.59 -9.62 -6.73
N GLN A 279 -3.56 -8.75 -7.74
CA GLN A 279 -4.56 -7.69 -7.91
C GLN A 279 -5.99 -8.25 -8.10
N ARG A 280 -6.17 -9.49 -8.58
CA ARG A 280 -7.50 -10.12 -8.64
C ARG A 280 -8.14 -10.25 -7.26
N ILE A 281 -7.32 -10.31 -6.21
CA ILE A 281 -7.76 -10.38 -4.80
C ILE A 281 -7.88 -8.96 -4.23
N THR A 282 -6.88 -8.10 -4.48
CA THR A 282 -6.74 -6.77 -3.88
C THR A 282 -7.47 -5.65 -4.63
N THR A 283 -8.13 -5.95 -5.74
CA THR A 283 -9.05 -5.05 -6.43
C THR A 283 -10.40 -5.74 -6.63
N LYS A 284 -11.48 -4.98 -6.55
CA LYS A 284 -12.86 -5.45 -6.83
C LYS A 284 -13.52 -4.52 -7.84
N GLU A 285 -14.63 -4.96 -8.45
CA GLU A 285 -15.40 -4.11 -9.35
C GLU A 285 -16.02 -2.96 -8.56
N PRO A 286 -15.73 -1.70 -8.94
CA PRO A 286 -16.30 -0.53 -8.30
C PRO A 286 -17.72 -0.28 -8.78
N THR A 287 -18.48 0.46 -7.98
CA THR A 287 -19.76 1.05 -8.38
C THR A 287 -19.53 2.39 -9.11
N ALA A 288 -20.54 2.94 -9.78
CA ALA A 288 -20.42 4.19 -10.54
C ALA A 288 -20.04 5.37 -9.63
N ASP A 289 -20.64 5.44 -8.45
CA ASP A 289 -20.33 6.45 -7.43
C ASP A 289 -18.87 6.43 -6.95
N MET A 290 -18.23 5.25 -6.89
CA MET A 290 -16.81 5.12 -6.57
C MET A 290 -15.92 5.61 -7.73
N LEU A 291 -16.35 5.42 -8.98
CA LEU A 291 -15.65 5.94 -10.15
C LEU A 291 -15.69 7.46 -10.18
N GLU A 292 -16.82 8.09 -9.81
CA GLU A 292 -16.91 9.56 -9.66
C GLU A 292 -15.85 10.09 -8.70
N VAL A 293 -15.69 9.47 -7.52
CA VAL A 293 -14.68 9.85 -6.53
C VAL A 293 -13.26 9.70 -7.10
N ALA A 294 -12.97 8.58 -7.77
CA ALA A 294 -11.65 8.35 -8.37
C ALA A 294 -11.34 9.36 -9.49
N ILE A 295 -12.33 9.72 -10.31
CA ILE A 295 -12.21 10.74 -11.36
C ILE A 295 -11.98 12.11 -10.73
N ALA A 296 -12.70 12.48 -9.66
CA ALA A 296 -12.50 13.73 -8.93
C ALA A 296 -11.07 13.84 -8.38
N ALA A 297 -10.56 12.77 -7.73
CA ALA A 297 -9.18 12.72 -7.25
C ALA A 297 -8.15 12.85 -8.39
N PHE A 298 -8.41 12.19 -9.53
CA PHE A 298 -7.53 12.21 -10.69
C PHE A 298 -7.46 13.60 -11.31
N ASN A 299 -8.61 14.24 -11.55
CA ASN A 299 -8.69 15.57 -12.13
C ASN A 299 -8.00 16.61 -11.24
N LEU A 300 -8.20 16.54 -9.92
CA LEU A 300 -7.52 17.40 -8.96
C LEU A 300 -6.00 17.16 -8.92
N ALA A 301 -5.54 15.93 -9.10
CA ALA A 301 -4.11 15.62 -9.17
C ALA A 301 -3.46 16.15 -10.45
N MET A 302 -4.22 16.23 -11.54
CA MET A 302 -3.75 16.76 -12.83
C MET A 302 -3.78 18.29 -12.89
N ASP A 303 -4.82 18.90 -12.33
CA ASP A 303 -4.99 20.34 -12.21
C ASP A 303 -5.46 20.73 -10.79
N PRO A 304 -4.55 21.27 -9.95
CA PRO A 304 -4.87 21.67 -8.58
C PRO A 304 -5.95 22.75 -8.47
N ASN A 305 -6.23 23.49 -9.55
CA ASN A 305 -7.27 24.50 -9.58
C ASN A 305 -8.65 23.91 -9.92
N ASN A 306 -8.70 22.67 -10.37
CA ASN A 306 -9.95 21.97 -10.67
C ASN A 306 -10.56 21.36 -9.39
N LYS A 307 -10.91 22.24 -8.45
CA LYS A 307 -11.68 21.84 -7.25
C LYS A 307 -13.10 21.54 -7.74
N VAL A 308 -13.60 20.35 -7.45
CA VAL A 308 -15.01 20.02 -7.63
C VAL A 308 -15.79 20.90 -6.64
N GLU A 309 -16.45 21.95 -7.14
CA GLU A 309 -17.37 22.77 -6.38
C GLU A 309 -18.64 21.95 -6.06
N ASN A 310 -18.56 21.10 -5.05
CA ASN A 310 -19.72 20.49 -4.43
C ASN A 310 -19.63 20.76 -2.92
N GLY A 311 -20.08 21.95 -2.54
CA GLY A 311 -20.57 22.29 -1.21
C GLY A 311 -19.67 21.95 -0.02
N ALA A 312 -18.54 22.64 0.14
CA ALA A 312 -17.95 22.84 1.45
C ALA A 312 -17.17 24.19 1.41
N GLU A 313 -17.72 25.20 2.04
CA GLU A 313 -17.00 26.39 2.46
C GLU A 313 -15.79 25.96 3.32
N GLU A 314 -14.58 26.41 2.93
CA GLU A 314 -13.42 26.39 3.81
C GLU A 314 -13.79 27.11 5.12
N PRO A 315 -13.49 26.52 6.30
CA PRO A 315 -13.44 27.34 7.51
C PRO A 315 -12.36 28.41 7.28
N ALA A 316 -12.77 29.67 7.27
CA ALA A 316 -11.91 30.82 7.17
C ALA A 316 -10.69 30.65 8.09
N GLN A 317 -9.49 30.70 7.52
CA GLN A 317 -8.28 30.92 8.29
C GLN A 317 -8.46 32.22 9.05
N SER A 318 -8.69 32.11 10.37
CA SER A 318 -8.58 33.26 11.27
C SER A 318 -7.12 33.70 11.25
N ALA A 319 -6.90 34.86 10.62
CA ALA A 319 -5.72 35.65 10.81
C ALA A 319 -5.69 36.09 12.28
N GLU A 320 -4.67 35.62 13.05
CA GLU A 320 -3.99 36.36 14.10
C GLU A 320 -2.63 35.72 14.33
#